data_7556b47fc79eb148c98886df8edd5b38
#
_entry.id   7556b47fc79eb148c98886df8edd5b38
#
_cell.length_a   1.000
_cell.length_b   1.000
_cell.length_c   1.000
_cell.angle_alpha   90.00
_cell.angle_beta   90.00
_cell.angle_gamma   90.00
#
_symmetry.space_group_name_H-M   'P 1'
#
loop_
_entity.id
_entity.type
_entity.pdbx_description
1 polymer ?
#
loop_
_entity_poly.entity_id
_entity_poly.type
_entity_poly.pdbx_seq_one_letter_code
_entity_poly.pdbx_strand_id
1 'polypeptide(L)'
;MALRSPGIPGWTLAATLVTAVVVAAVAVRFGLSPVLPAFCYLAVAGVPLAFIDARQHRLPDVITLPSYPASLLLLGVAALFVPGGPGLFVHALIGMAVAVAFFALLLLLSPTGIGLGDVKLAGPLGAYLGWLGAAAFVTGLMAAWLLAALTAVGLLVTRRATRKSEIPFGPFLVAGTLGAVLASGLAGAHFA
;
A
#
# COMPACT_ATOMS: atom_id res chain seq x y z
N MET A 1 -3.21 -25.41 -35.56
CA MET A 1 -2.69 -24.15 -34.96
C MET A 1 -2.81 -24.27 -33.47
N ALA A 2 -1.79 -24.77 -32.77
CA ALA A 2 -1.83 -24.99 -31.33
C ALA A 2 -1.71 -23.63 -30.63
N LEU A 3 -2.77 -23.19 -29.92
CA LEU A 3 -2.74 -22.04 -29.01
C LEU A 3 -1.78 -22.38 -27.86
N ARG A 4 -0.52 -21.94 -27.97
CA ARG A 4 0.37 -21.91 -26.79
C ARG A 4 -0.31 -21.00 -25.78
N SER A 5 -0.82 -21.58 -24.69
CA SER A 5 -1.19 -20.82 -23.51
C SER A 5 0.02 -19.98 -23.10
N PRO A 6 -0.12 -18.65 -22.95
CA PRO A 6 0.97 -17.83 -22.43
C PRO A 6 1.30 -18.36 -21.03
N GLY A 7 2.51 -18.94 -20.89
CA GLY A 7 2.96 -19.45 -19.59
C GLY A 7 2.88 -18.34 -18.53
N ILE A 8 2.43 -18.70 -17.34
CA ILE A 8 2.33 -17.77 -16.19
C ILE A 8 3.70 -17.12 -15.99
N PRO A 9 3.84 -15.80 -16.07
CA PRO A 9 5.14 -15.14 -15.90
C PRO A 9 5.76 -15.52 -14.53
N GLY A 10 7.05 -15.84 -14.48
CA GLY A 10 7.70 -16.30 -13.25
C GLY A 10 7.58 -15.36 -12.04
N TRP A 11 7.34 -14.06 -12.28
CA TRP A 11 7.10 -13.09 -11.22
C TRP A 11 5.73 -13.24 -10.55
N THR A 12 4.75 -13.86 -11.21
CA THR A 12 3.41 -14.08 -10.61
C THR A 12 3.52 -15.06 -9.44
N LEU A 13 4.34 -16.09 -9.55
CA LEU A 13 4.59 -17.01 -8.44
C LEU A 13 5.22 -16.26 -7.24
N ALA A 14 6.22 -15.42 -7.51
CA ALA A 14 6.83 -14.60 -6.47
C ALA A 14 5.81 -13.65 -5.82
N ALA A 15 4.99 -12.98 -6.61
CA ALA A 15 3.93 -12.10 -6.09
C ALA A 15 2.92 -12.87 -5.24
N THR A 16 2.50 -14.07 -5.68
CA THR A 16 1.58 -14.92 -4.92
C THR A 16 2.18 -15.37 -3.60
N LEU A 17 3.44 -15.82 -3.58
CA LEU A 17 4.13 -16.24 -2.38
C LEU A 17 4.29 -15.07 -1.39
N VAL A 18 4.72 -13.90 -1.87
CA VAL A 18 4.84 -12.70 -1.02
C VAL A 18 3.47 -12.29 -0.48
N THR A 19 2.42 -12.31 -1.30
CA THR A 19 1.06 -12.01 -0.85
C THR A 19 0.63 -12.98 0.25
N ALA A 20 0.86 -14.28 0.08
CA ALA A 20 0.51 -15.30 1.07
C ALA A 20 1.25 -15.07 2.41
N VAL A 21 2.55 -14.77 2.35
CA VAL A 21 3.35 -14.46 3.54
C VAL A 21 2.83 -13.20 4.25
N VAL A 22 2.53 -12.14 3.49
CA VAL A 22 2.02 -10.88 4.07
C VAL A 22 0.62 -11.09 4.68
N VAL A 23 -0.27 -11.84 4.00
CA VAL A 23 -1.59 -12.20 4.55
C VAL A 23 -1.44 -13.00 5.85
N ALA A 24 -0.54 -13.98 5.89
CA ALA A 24 -0.27 -14.75 7.10
C ALA A 24 0.26 -13.85 8.23
N ALA A 25 1.20 -12.93 7.94
CA ALA A 25 1.70 -11.97 8.92
C ALA A 25 0.60 -11.05 9.46
N VAL A 26 -0.27 -10.56 8.57
CA VAL A 26 -1.46 -9.76 8.93
C VAL A 26 -2.43 -10.58 9.80
N ALA A 27 -2.68 -11.84 9.45
CA ALA A 27 -3.55 -12.72 10.23
C ALA A 27 -2.99 -13.00 11.63
N VAL A 28 -1.69 -13.25 11.74
CA VAL A 28 -1.01 -13.39 13.03
C VAL A 28 -1.09 -12.09 13.84
N ARG A 29 -0.95 -10.94 13.16
CA ARG A 29 -0.96 -9.63 13.81
C ARG A 29 -2.31 -9.23 14.38
N PHE A 30 -3.39 -9.45 13.64
CA PHE A 30 -4.74 -9.01 14.03
C PHE A 30 -5.59 -10.13 14.64
N GLY A 31 -5.16 -11.40 14.56
CA GLY A 31 -5.96 -12.53 15.00
C GLY A 31 -7.31 -12.58 14.27
N LEU A 32 -8.35 -13.05 14.99
CA LEU A 32 -9.73 -13.08 14.49
C LEU A 32 -10.48 -11.75 14.74
N SER A 33 -9.78 -10.62 14.65
CA SER A 33 -10.39 -9.30 14.82
C SER A 33 -11.28 -8.92 13.62
N PRO A 34 -12.36 -8.13 13.84
CA PRO A 34 -13.23 -7.62 12.76
C PRO A 34 -12.49 -6.82 11.68
N VAL A 35 -11.31 -6.28 11.97
CA VAL A 35 -10.51 -5.53 10.99
C VAL A 35 -9.68 -6.43 10.06
N LEU A 36 -9.53 -7.73 10.41
CA LEU A 36 -8.71 -8.66 9.64
C LEU A 36 -9.06 -8.70 8.14
N PRO A 37 -10.34 -8.81 7.72
CA PRO A 37 -10.70 -8.84 6.30
C PRO A 37 -10.20 -7.59 5.54
N ALA A 38 -10.27 -6.41 6.17
CA ALA A 38 -9.80 -5.18 5.56
C ALA A 38 -8.30 -5.20 5.31
N PHE A 39 -7.49 -5.60 6.32
CA PHE A 39 -6.05 -5.64 6.17
C PHE A 39 -5.55 -6.82 5.31
N CYS A 40 -6.29 -7.93 5.24
CA CYS A 40 -6.04 -8.99 4.25
C CYS A 40 -6.29 -8.48 2.82
N TYR A 41 -7.36 -7.71 2.60
CA TYR A 41 -7.61 -7.08 1.31
C TYR A 41 -6.48 -6.13 0.90
N LEU A 42 -5.97 -5.31 1.83
CA LEU A 42 -4.79 -4.47 1.59
C LEU A 42 -3.61 -5.29 1.07
N ALA A 43 -3.31 -6.43 1.67
CA ALA A 43 -2.22 -7.29 1.23
C ALA A 43 -2.49 -7.92 -0.15
N VAL A 44 -3.71 -8.44 -0.36
CA VAL A 44 -4.11 -9.11 -1.61
C VAL A 44 -4.18 -8.16 -2.79
N ALA A 45 -4.58 -6.92 -2.59
CA ALA A 45 -4.60 -5.90 -3.63
C ALA A 45 -3.25 -5.18 -3.77
N GLY A 46 -2.63 -4.79 -2.65
CA GLY A 46 -1.42 -3.96 -2.64
C GLY A 46 -0.19 -4.69 -3.14
N VAL A 47 0.06 -5.94 -2.69
CA VAL A 47 1.28 -6.67 -3.10
C VAL A 47 1.31 -6.92 -4.60
N PRO A 48 0.26 -7.45 -5.27
CA PRO A 48 0.27 -7.57 -6.73
C PRO A 48 0.43 -6.22 -7.45
N LEU A 49 -0.21 -5.15 -6.96
CA LEU A 49 -0.03 -3.80 -7.53
C LEU A 49 1.42 -3.34 -7.45
N ALA A 50 2.12 -3.58 -6.34
CA ALA A 50 3.53 -3.28 -6.19
C ALA A 50 4.41 -4.06 -7.21
N PHE A 51 4.13 -5.35 -7.43
CA PHE A 51 4.84 -6.15 -8.43
C PHE A 51 4.56 -5.69 -9.86
N ILE A 52 3.33 -5.32 -10.18
CA ILE A 52 2.95 -4.80 -11.50
C ILE A 52 3.66 -3.46 -11.74
N ASP A 53 3.61 -2.55 -10.77
CA ASP A 53 4.24 -1.24 -10.87
C ASP A 53 5.77 -1.35 -11.02
N ALA A 54 6.41 -2.21 -10.22
CA ALA A 54 7.86 -2.47 -10.33
C ALA A 54 8.29 -3.00 -11.71
N ARG A 55 7.38 -3.60 -12.47
CA ARG A 55 7.67 -4.21 -13.79
C ARG A 55 7.20 -3.38 -14.96
N GLN A 56 6.08 -2.72 -14.82
CA GLN A 56 5.39 -2.05 -15.92
C GLN A 56 5.39 -0.52 -15.77
N HIS A 57 5.80 0.00 -14.61
CA HIS A 57 5.71 1.43 -14.26
C HIS A 57 4.29 1.97 -14.49
N ARG A 58 3.29 1.14 -14.23
CA ARG A 58 1.86 1.46 -14.38
C ARG A 58 1.04 0.75 -13.32
N LEU A 59 0.12 1.49 -12.73
CA LEU A 59 -0.88 0.96 -11.80
C LEU A 59 -2.20 0.76 -12.56
N PRO A 60 -2.69 -0.48 -12.71
CA PRO A 60 -3.93 -0.75 -13.44
C PRO A 60 -5.13 -0.21 -12.69
N ASP A 61 -5.90 0.66 -13.33
CA ASP A 61 -7.11 1.27 -12.75
C ASP A 61 -8.18 0.22 -12.37
N VAL A 62 -8.17 -0.94 -13.05
CA VAL A 62 -9.07 -2.07 -12.77
C VAL A 62 -8.91 -2.62 -11.35
N ILE A 63 -7.75 -2.47 -10.72
CA ILE A 63 -7.50 -2.87 -9.33
C ILE A 63 -7.52 -1.64 -8.41
N THR A 64 -6.88 -0.55 -8.83
CA THR A 64 -6.69 0.61 -7.97
C THR A 64 -8.00 1.34 -7.67
N LEU A 65 -8.87 1.55 -8.67
CA LEU A 65 -10.14 2.27 -8.45
C LEU A 65 -11.14 1.48 -7.60
N PRO A 66 -11.37 0.16 -7.82
CA PRO A 66 -12.22 -0.63 -6.94
C PRO A 66 -11.69 -0.75 -5.51
N SER A 67 -10.39 -0.53 -5.29
CA SER A 67 -9.80 -0.55 -3.94
C SER A 67 -10.32 0.56 -3.04
N TYR A 68 -10.81 1.68 -3.59
CA TYR A 68 -11.45 2.73 -2.81
C TYR A 68 -12.73 2.25 -2.11
N PRO A 69 -13.78 1.86 -2.85
CA PRO A 69 -15.02 1.40 -2.22
C PRO A 69 -14.80 0.10 -1.43
N ALA A 70 -13.94 -0.80 -1.87
CA ALA A 70 -13.67 -2.04 -1.15
C ALA A 70 -13.02 -1.78 0.21
N SER A 71 -11.98 -0.92 0.26
CA SER A 71 -11.33 -0.55 1.52
C SER A 71 -12.28 0.17 2.47
N LEU A 72 -13.05 1.13 1.97
CA LEU A 72 -14.02 1.87 2.77
C LEU A 72 -15.15 0.97 3.28
N LEU A 73 -15.65 0.05 2.45
CA LEU A 73 -16.67 -0.91 2.87
C LEU A 73 -16.15 -1.82 3.99
N LEU A 74 -14.96 -2.41 3.80
CA LEU A 74 -14.38 -3.34 4.78
C LEU A 74 -14.03 -2.64 6.09
N LEU A 75 -13.43 -1.46 6.05
CA LEU A 75 -13.16 -0.65 7.25
C LEU A 75 -14.45 -0.15 7.90
N GLY A 76 -15.45 0.25 7.10
CA GLY A 76 -16.75 0.68 7.59
C GLY A 76 -17.51 -0.44 8.30
N VAL A 77 -17.48 -1.67 7.73
CA VAL A 77 -18.05 -2.85 8.41
C VAL A 77 -17.29 -3.14 9.71
N ALA A 78 -15.95 -3.11 9.68
CA ALA A 78 -15.14 -3.30 10.88
C ALA A 78 -15.45 -2.27 11.98
N ALA A 79 -15.75 -1.02 11.60
CA ALA A 79 -16.10 0.05 12.52
C ALA A 79 -17.36 -0.23 13.36
N LEU A 80 -18.25 -1.10 12.88
CA LEU A 80 -19.46 -1.49 13.61
C LEU A 80 -19.18 -2.45 14.77
N PHE A 81 -18.03 -3.14 14.73
CA PHE A 81 -17.69 -4.22 15.67
C PHE A 81 -16.46 -3.91 16.54
N VAL A 82 -15.81 -2.76 16.33
CA VAL A 82 -14.60 -2.37 17.08
C VAL A 82 -14.93 -1.20 18.02
N PRO A 83 -14.47 -1.22 19.27
CA PRO A 83 -14.62 -0.08 20.18
C PRO A 83 -14.04 1.20 19.57
N GLY A 84 -14.80 2.30 19.62
CA GLY A 84 -14.38 3.56 18.98
C GLY A 84 -14.37 3.53 17.44
N GLY A 85 -14.87 2.47 16.82
CA GLY A 85 -14.84 2.22 15.38
C GLY A 85 -15.32 3.39 14.51
N PRO A 86 -16.42 4.10 14.82
CA PRO A 86 -16.82 5.28 14.06
C PRO A 86 -15.73 6.36 14.01
N GLY A 87 -15.04 6.61 15.12
CA GLY A 87 -13.90 7.53 15.18
C GLY A 87 -12.71 7.05 14.32
N LEU A 88 -12.38 5.75 14.38
CA LEU A 88 -11.34 5.15 13.55
C LEU A 88 -11.68 5.24 12.06
N PHE A 89 -12.94 5.07 11.70
CA PHE A 89 -13.39 5.23 10.32
C PHE A 89 -13.27 6.68 9.83
N VAL A 90 -13.58 7.66 10.68
CA VAL A 90 -13.34 9.08 10.37
C VAL A 90 -11.84 9.34 10.16
N HIS A 91 -10.97 8.78 11.02
CA HIS A 91 -9.52 8.88 10.81
C HIS A 91 -9.07 8.23 9.50
N ALA A 92 -9.69 7.11 9.09
CA ALA A 92 -9.41 6.49 7.78
C ALA A 92 -9.79 7.42 6.62
N LEU A 93 -10.96 8.07 6.68
CA LEU A 93 -11.38 9.04 5.66
C LEU A 93 -10.44 10.25 5.60
N ILE A 94 -10.03 10.77 6.75
CA ILE A 94 -9.07 11.88 6.84
C ILE A 94 -7.72 11.43 6.25
N GLY A 95 -7.22 10.25 6.63
CA GLY A 95 -5.97 9.69 6.12
C GLY A 95 -6.00 9.51 4.60
N MET A 96 -7.11 9.02 4.05
CA MET A 96 -7.32 8.91 2.61
C MET A 96 -7.26 10.29 1.94
N ALA A 97 -8.01 11.27 2.44
CA ALA A 97 -8.06 12.60 1.87
C ALA A 97 -6.68 13.31 1.93
N VAL A 98 -6.00 13.21 3.08
CA VAL A 98 -4.67 13.79 3.27
C VAL A 98 -3.65 13.15 2.34
N ALA A 99 -3.64 11.82 2.19
CA ALA A 99 -2.73 11.12 1.30
C ALA A 99 -2.96 11.54 -0.16
N VAL A 100 -4.21 11.53 -0.63
CA VAL A 100 -4.54 11.97 -1.99
C VAL A 100 -4.13 13.42 -2.21
N ALA A 101 -4.47 14.33 -1.29
CA ALA A 101 -4.12 15.74 -1.40
C ALA A 101 -2.60 15.96 -1.43
N PHE A 102 -1.86 15.25 -0.57
CA PHE A 102 -0.40 15.32 -0.51
C PHE A 102 0.25 14.86 -1.82
N PHE A 103 -0.13 13.68 -2.33
CA PHE A 103 0.42 13.17 -3.59
C PHE A 103 -0.04 13.97 -4.81
N ALA A 104 -1.28 14.47 -4.81
CA ALA A 104 -1.77 15.38 -5.85
C ALA A 104 -0.98 16.71 -5.87
N LEU A 105 -0.68 17.26 -4.70
CA LEU A 105 0.16 18.44 -4.58
C LEU A 105 1.57 18.18 -5.12
N LEU A 106 2.18 17.05 -4.77
CA LEU A 106 3.50 16.68 -5.28
C LEU A 106 3.48 16.49 -6.81
N LEU A 107 2.43 15.90 -7.37
CA LEU A 107 2.25 15.77 -8.81
C LEU A 107 2.17 17.15 -9.49
N LEU A 108 1.45 18.10 -8.89
CA LEU A 108 1.35 19.47 -9.41
C LEU A 108 2.70 20.22 -9.36
N LEU A 109 3.47 20.00 -8.30
CA LEU A 109 4.78 20.63 -8.11
C LEU A 109 5.89 19.99 -8.94
N SER A 110 5.80 18.68 -9.20
CA SER A 110 6.79 17.90 -9.94
C SER A 110 6.13 16.83 -10.82
N PRO A 111 5.57 17.19 -11.96
CA PRO A 111 4.84 16.26 -12.83
C PRO A 111 5.69 15.10 -13.37
N THR A 112 7.02 15.28 -13.39
CA THR A 112 7.97 14.25 -13.87
C THR A 112 8.46 13.33 -12.74
N GLY A 113 8.17 13.65 -11.47
CA GLY A 113 8.68 12.92 -10.32
C GLY A 113 7.70 11.91 -9.72
N ILE A 114 6.40 12.13 -9.88
CA ILE A 114 5.34 11.30 -9.30
C ILE A 114 4.28 11.02 -10.36
N GLY A 115 3.88 9.76 -10.48
CA GLY A 115 2.84 9.34 -11.42
C GLY A 115 1.42 9.55 -10.89
N LEU A 116 0.45 9.75 -11.79
CA LEU A 116 -0.98 9.72 -11.44
C LEU A 116 -1.38 8.42 -10.74
N GLY A 117 -0.70 7.31 -11.05
CA GLY A 117 -0.90 6.02 -10.40
C GLY A 117 -0.63 6.06 -8.90
N ASP A 118 0.46 6.74 -8.48
CA ASP A 118 0.82 6.88 -7.08
C ASP A 118 -0.22 7.70 -6.30
N VAL A 119 -0.77 8.76 -6.92
CA VAL A 119 -1.86 9.55 -6.33
C VAL A 119 -3.09 8.68 -6.09
N LYS A 120 -3.47 7.86 -7.09
CA LYS A 120 -4.60 6.92 -6.95
C LYS A 120 -4.33 5.84 -5.92
N LEU A 121 -3.12 5.31 -5.82
CA LEU A 121 -2.74 4.30 -4.86
C LEU A 121 -2.68 4.86 -3.43
N ALA A 122 -2.24 6.10 -3.28
CA ALA A 122 -2.11 6.76 -1.97
C ALA A 122 -3.45 6.85 -1.21
N GLY A 123 -4.59 6.97 -1.92
CA GLY A 123 -5.90 7.07 -1.28
C GLY A 123 -6.24 5.84 -0.42
N PRO A 124 -6.39 4.64 -1.01
CA PRO A 124 -6.66 3.43 -0.24
C PRO A 124 -5.62 3.18 0.87
N LEU A 125 -4.33 3.33 0.57
CA LEU A 125 -3.27 3.13 1.56
C LEU A 125 -3.36 4.15 2.71
N GLY A 126 -3.67 5.41 2.39
CA GLY A 126 -3.92 6.46 3.37
C GLY A 126 -5.10 6.15 4.30
N ALA A 127 -6.14 5.48 3.79
CA ALA A 127 -7.27 5.04 4.62
C ALA A 127 -6.82 4.02 5.68
N TYR A 128 -6.02 3.02 5.31
CA TYR A 128 -5.49 2.04 6.26
C TYR A 128 -4.56 2.66 7.30
N LEU A 129 -3.66 3.54 6.86
CA LEU A 129 -2.74 4.25 7.76
C LEU A 129 -3.51 5.20 8.70
N GLY A 130 -4.52 5.90 8.18
CA GLY A 130 -5.39 6.77 8.98
C GLY A 130 -6.19 5.99 10.02
N TRP A 131 -6.71 4.81 9.68
CA TRP A 131 -7.36 3.90 10.62
C TRP A 131 -6.47 3.56 11.82
N LEU A 132 -5.18 3.34 11.57
CA LEU A 132 -4.20 3.04 12.62
C LEU A 132 -3.74 4.28 13.41
N GLY A 133 -4.10 5.47 12.94
CA GLY A 133 -3.78 6.74 13.60
C GLY A 133 -2.61 7.51 12.99
N ALA A 134 -2.42 8.73 13.48
CA ALA A 134 -1.45 9.68 12.90
C ALA A 134 0.01 9.17 12.95
N ALA A 135 0.39 8.47 14.02
CA ALA A 135 1.74 7.91 14.13
C ALA A 135 2.01 6.87 13.03
N ALA A 136 1.07 5.94 12.79
CA ALA A 136 1.18 4.94 11.73
C ALA A 136 1.16 5.60 10.34
N PHE A 137 0.36 6.65 10.16
CA PHE A 137 0.30 7.41 8.92
C PHE A 137 1.66 8.03 8.58
N VAL A 138 2.27 8.74 9.53
CA VAL A 138 3.56 9.39 9.33
C VAL A 138 4.68 8.37 9.15
N THR A 139 4.74 7.34 10.01
CA THR A 139 5.80 6.32 9.92
C THR A 139 5.72 5.49 8.65
N GLY A 140 4.50 5.13 8.19
CA GLY A 140 4.31 4.39 6.95
C GLY A 140 4.74 5.19 5.72
N LEU A 141 4.37 6.47 5.70
CA LEU A 141 4.77 7.37 4.62
C LEU A 141 6.27 7.63 4.63
N MET A 142 6.86 7.91 5.81
CA MET A 142 8.30 8.10 5.95
C MET A 142 9.09 6.84 5.56
N ALA A 143 8.61 5.66 5.94
CA ALA A 143 9.22 4.39 5.53
C ALA A 143 9.20 4.23 4.01
N ALA A 144 8.10 4.56 3.34
CA ALA A 144 8.00 4.52 1.89
C ALA A 144 9.06 5.42 1.22
N TRP A 145 9.17 6.67 1.68
CA TRP A 145 10.17 7.61 1.17
C TRP A 145 11.60 7.17 1.45
N LEU A 146 11.86 6.66 2.65
CA LEU A 146 13.19 6.17 3.03
C LEU A 146 13.60 4.97 2.19
N LEU A 147 12.70 3.99 1.99
CA LEU A 147 12.95 2.82 1.14
C LEU A 147 13.22 3.23 -0.32
N ALA A 148 12.45 4.17 -0.85
CA ALA A 148 12.66 4.71 -2.20
C ALA A 148 14.02 5.40 -2.30
N ALA A 149 14.36 6.26 -1.34
CA ALA A 149 15.64 6.98 -1.32
C ALA A 149 16.83 6.02 -1.20
N LEU A 150 16.78 5.04 -0.30
CA LEU A 150 17.83 4.02 -0.14
C LEU A 150 18.02 3.21 -1.42
N THR A 151 16.92 2.82 -2.07
CA THR A 151 16.96 2.09 -3.34
C THR A 151 17.57 2.95 -4.45
N ALA A 152 17.17 4.22 -4.55
CA ALA A 152 17.71 5.16 -5.52
C ALA A 152 19.22 5.35 -5.34
N VAL A 153 19.67 5.57 -4.11
CA VAL A 153 21.10 5.71 -3.78
C VAL A 153 21.84 4.41 -4.10
N GLY A 154 21.32 3.26 -3.71
CA GLY A 154 21.93 1.96 -4.01
C GLY A 154 22.10 1.71 -5.51
N LEU A 155 21.10 2.05 -6.32
CA LEU A 155 21.15 1.91 -7.78
C LEU A 155 22.16 2.89 -8.42
N LEU A 156 22.26 4.11 -7.89
CA LEU A 156 23.24 5.10 -8.34
C LEU A 156 24.68 4.67 -8.01
N VAL A 157 24.94 4.23 -6.77
CA VAL A 157 26.27 3.78 -6.32
C VAL A 157 26.72 2.54 -7.12
N THR A 158 25.81 1.60 -7.38
CA THR A 158 26.09 0.41 -8.18
C THR A 158 26.11 0.68 -9.69
N ARG A 159 25.91 1.93 -10.12
CA ARG A 159 25.84 2.35 -11.53
C ARG A 159 24.79 1.59 -12.36
N ARG A 160 23.78 1.01 -11.71
CA ARG A 160 22.67 0.30 -12.36
C ARG A 160 21.55 1.23 -12.81
N ALA A 161 21.54 2.47 -12.31
CA ALA A 161 20.61 3.52 -12.74
C ALA A 161 21.38 4.85 -12.88
N THR A 162 20.80 5.75 -13.64
CA THR A 162 21.25 7.14 -13.79
C THR A 162 20.29 8.08 -13.09
N ARG A 163 20.66 9.35 -12.92
CA ARG A 163 19.77 10.39 -12.36
C ARG A 163 18.48 10.62 -13.18
N LYS A 164 18.40 10.07 -14.40
CA LYS A 164 17.24 10.13 -15.29
C LYS A 164 16.40 8.85 -15.27
N SER A 165 16.81 7.84 -14.51
CA SER A 165 16.06 6.58 -14.43
C SER A 165 14.82 6.78 -13.58
N GLU A 166 13.66 6.46 -14.14
CA GLU A 166 12.39 6.46 -13.41
C GLU A 166 12.33 5.25 -12.48
N ILE A 167 12.12 5.49 -11.19
CA ILE A 167 11.96 4.44 -10.18
C ILE A 167 10.49 4.43 -9.78
N PRO A 168 9.76 3.31 -9.97
CA PRO A 168 8.36 3.22 -9.59
C PRO A 168 8.21 3.41 -8.08
N PHE A 169 7.35 4.34 -7.65
CA PHE A 169 7.17 4.66 -6.25
C PHE A 169 6.15 3.75 -5.55
N GLY A 170 5.20 3.17 -6.30
CA GLY A 170 4.14 2.29 -5.79
C GLY A 170 4.63 1.14 -4.90
N PRO A 171 5.68 0.38 -5.26
CA PRO A 171 6.23 -0.68 -4.41
C PRO A 171 6.66 -0.21 -3.03
N PHE A 172 7.28 0.97 -2.95
CA PHE A 172 7.73 1.56 -1.68
C PHE A 172 6.57 2.05 -0.85
N LEU A 173 5.54 2.60 -1.51
CA LEU A 173 4.33 3.06 -0.83
C LEU A 173 3.58 1.88 -0.19
N VAL A 174 3.43 0.78 -0.91
CA VAL A 174 2.84 -0.46 -0.38
C VAL A 174 3.70 -1.05 0.74
N ALA A 175 5.01 -1.14 0.55
CA ALA A 175 5.92 -1.69 1.55
C ALA A 175 5.95 -0.86 2.84
N GLY A 176 5.99 0.47 2.73
CA GLY A 176 5.93 1.38 3.88
C GLY A 176 4.62 1.27 4.65
N THR A 177 3.50 1.19 3.91
CA THR A 177 2.17 0.98 4.51
C THR A 177 2.08 -0.36 5.24
N LEU A 178 2.45 -1.47 4.59
CA LEU A 178 2.43 -2.80 5.22
C LEU A 178 3.40 -2.88 6.40
N GLY A 179 4.57 -2.25 6.29
CA GLY A 179 5.53 -2.14 7.40
C GLY A 179 4.91 -1.43 8.62
N ALA A 180 4.25 -0.29 8.41
CA ALA A 180 3.56 0.42 9.48
C ALA A 180 2.40 -0.39 10.07
N VAL A 181 1.63 -1.09 9.23
CA VAL A 181 0.56 -2.00 9.67
C VAL A 181 1.09 -3.09 10.58
N LEU A 182 2.18 -3.76 10.21
CA LEU A 182 2.77 -4.82 11.01
C LEU A 182 3.45 -4.30 12.28
N ALA A 183 4.07 -3.11 12.21
CA ALA A 183 4.75 -2.48 13.33
C ALA A 183 3.79 -1.83 14.35
N SER A 184 2.60 -1.43 13.95
CA SER A 184 1.63 -0.73 14.82
C SER A 184 1.26 -1.51 16.10
N GLY A 185 1.47 -2.82 16.12
CA GLY A 185 1.24 -3.66 17.29
C GLY A 185 2.37 -3.68 18.31
N LEU A 186 3.56 -3.32 17.91
CA LEU A 186 4.71 -3.25 18.82
C LEU A 186 4.65 -2.00 19.70
N ALA A 187 3.85 -1.00 19.32
CA ALA A 187 3.68 0.27 20.01
C ALA A 187 2.45 0.35 20.94
N GLY A 188 1.80 -0.80 21.26
CA GLY A 188 0.75 -0.85 22.28
C GLY A 188 -0.66 -0.46 21.84
N ALA A 189 -0.98 -0.48 20.56
CA ALA A 189 -2.35 -0.37 20.11
C ALA A 189 -3.10 -1.69 20.38
N HIS A 190 -3.63 -1.84 21.57
CA HIS A 190 -4.50 -2.95 21.96
C HIS A 190 -5.87 -2.75 21.30
N PHE A 191 -6.16 -3.50 20.25
CA PHE A 191 -7.52 -3.78 19.82
C PHE A 191 -8.03 -4.99 20.63
N ALA A 192 -8.16 -4.82 21.95
CA ALA A 192 -8.84 -5.76 22.82
C ALA A 192 -10.28 -5.30 23.07
#